data_28e11b34204f5777da10977e3c603766
#
_entry.id   28e11b34204f5777da10977e3c603766
#
_cell.length_a   1.000
_cell.length_b   1.000
_cell.length_c   1.000
_cell.angle_alpha   90.00
_cell.angle_beta   90.00
_cell.angle_gamma   90.00
#
_symmetry.space_group_name_H-M   'P 1'
#
loop_
_entity.id
_entity.type
_entity.pdbx_description
1 polymer ?
#
loop_
_entity_poly.entity_id
_entity_poly.type
_entity_poly.pdbx_seq_one_letter_code
_entity_poly.pdbx_strand_id
1 'polypeptide(L)'
;MHLRNIAVGLSAFFLLATGAHARGVMDLYSSQEQRLSFDACADIFPASTPINTATVPASMKPLALCSDHFAVVYSQTSKTPLVVVERLNARQLNAAKGEERTNHFYADPRLPKGGRAELSDYHGQQPAMDRGHQSPAADAPDAKAMAQSFALSNMVPQDPTNNRKIWSKVEADVRKFAVRAGGDVYVFTGPLFDPGHSTIGDNQVWVPTRLFKLVYDASSQRAWAYVLPNAETRIQKPMDYDTFVKSTGLKLLGNLPVSGSVGRS
;
A
#
# COMPACT_ATOMS: atom_id res chain seq x y z
N MET A 1 45.17 55.53 -4.48
CA MET A 1 43.77 55.33 -4.07
C MET A 1 43.35 53.92 -4.53
N HIS A 2 43.49 52.93 -3.64
CA HIS A 2 43.27 51.48 -3.98
C HIS A 2 41.92 51.05 -3.43
N LEU A 3 40.98 50.68 -4.33
CA LEU A 3 39.73 50.02 -3.97
C LEU A 3 39.97 48.50 -3.93
N ARG A 4 39.81 47.91 -2.76
CA ARG A 4 39.82 46.48 -2.54
C ARG A 4 38.42 45.94 -2.73
N ASN A 5 38.23 45.07 -3.72
CA ASN A 5 37.03 44.28 -3.88
C ASN A 5 36.98 43.17 -2.82
N ILE A 6 35.94 43.18 -2.01
CA ILE A 6 35.60 42.08 -1.08
C ILE A 6 34.57 41.22 -1.80
N ALA A 7 34.97 40.03 -2.23
CA ALA A 7 34.07 38.99 -2.66
C ALA A 7 33.55 38.24 -1.41
N VAL A 8 32.27 38.39 -1.10
CA VAL A 8 31.60 37.62 -0.07
C VAL A 8 31.05 36.37 -0.73
N GLY A 9 31.62 35.23 -0.37
CA GLY A 9 31.15 33.92 -0.82
C GLY A 9 29.83 33.57 -0.17
N LEU A 10 28.80 33.37 -0.99
CA LEU A 10 27.55 32.71 -0.64
C LEU A 10 27.69 31.22 -1.01
N SER A 11 28.12 30.40 -0.11
CA SER A 11 28.05 28.93 -0.28
C SER A 11 27.92 28.29 1.10
N ALA A 12 26.78 27.70 1.37
CA ALA A 12 26.52 26.67 2.37
C ALA A 12 25.22 26.90 3.17
N PHE A 13 24.06 26.73 2.55
CA PHE A 13 22.82 26.61 3.33
C PHE A 13 21.75 25.70 2.70
N PHE A 14 22.10 24.79 1.78
CA PHE A 14 21.10 23.93 1.14
C PHE A 14 21.12 22.45 1.59
N LEU A 15 21.99 22.04 2.50
CA LEU A 15 22.14 20.62 2.88
C LEU A 15 21.45 20.23 4.20
N LEU A 16 20.94 21.17 4.98
CA LEU A 16 20.35 20.87 6.30
C LEU A 16 18.83 20.61 6.27
N ALA A 17 18.11 21.11 5.27
CA ALA A 17 16.65 20.98 5.21
C ALA A 17 16.16 19.55 4.87
N THR A 18 16.90 18.81 4.06
CA THR A 18 16.51 17.46 3.66
C THR A 18 16.72 16.44 4.78
N GLY A 19 17.72 16.64 5.63
CA GLY A 19 18.00 15.76 6.77
C GLY A 19 16.99 15.89 7.91
N ALA A 20 16.49 17.09 8.15
CA ALA A 20 15.50 17.35 9.20
C ALA A 20 14.10 16.78 8.81
N HIS A 21 13.70 16.93 7.53
CA HIS A 21 12.44 16.37 7.04
C HIS A 21 12.44 14.83 7.07
N ALA A 22 13.52 14.20 6.63
CA ALA A 22 13.67 12.75 6.66
C ALA A 22 13.67 12.18 8.08
N ARG A 23 14.22 12.89 9.08
CA ARG A 23 14.15 12.49 10.48
C ARG A 23 12.72 12.55 11.01
N GLY A 24 12.00 13.64 10.81
CA GLY A 24 10.61 13.78 11.25
C GLY A 24 9.68 12.72 10.68
N VAL A 25 9.90 12.27 9.42
CA VAL A 25 9.11 11.18 8.83
C VAL A 25 9.49 9.81 9.39
N MET A 26 10.78 9.59 9.73
CA MET A 26 11.22 8.35 10.39
C MET A 26 10.58 8.18 11.77
N ASP A 27 10.28 9.27 12.48
CA ASP A 27 9.66 9.25 13.81
C ASP A 27 8.21 8.71 13.79
N LEU A 28 7.60 8.58 12.60
CA LEU A 28 6.33 7.87 12.42
C LEU A 28 6.44 6.37 12.66
N TYR A 29 7.67 5.82 12.68
CA TYR A 29 7.91 4.38 12.79
C TYR A 29 8.67 4.05 14.06
N SER A 30 8.15 3.13 14.87
CA SER A 30 8.83 2.60 16.03
C SER A 30 10.13 1.90 15.62
N SER A 31 11.07 1.70 16.56
CA SER A 31 12.31 0.98 16.29
C SER A 31 12.09 -0.45 15.79
N GLN A 32 10.96 -1.08 16.13
CA GLN A 32 10.59 -2.40 15.62
C GLN A 32 10.05 -2.33 14.19
N GLU A 33 9.23 -1.33 13.86
CA GLU A 33 8.72 -1.10 12.51
C GLU A 33 9.79 -0.66 11.52
N GLN A 34 10.90 -0.11 12.00
CA GLN A 34 12.07 0.22 11.17
C GLN A 34 12.86 -1.03 10.75
N ARG A 35 12.66 -2.17 11.42
CA ARG A 35 13.19 -3.46 10.97
C ARG A 35 12.40 -3.94 9.76
N LEU A 36 13.10 -4.47 8.78
CA LEU A 36 12.49 -5.00 7.56
C LEU A 36 11.97 -6.43 7.80
N SER A 37 11.09 -6.59 8.79
CA SER A 37 10.45 -7.84 9.17
C SER A 37 9.00 -7.61 9.58
N PHE A 38 8.19 -8.67 9.67
CA PHE A 38 6.80 -8.59 10.14
C PHE A 38 6.64 -8.80 11.66
N ASP A 39 7.73 -8.84 12.43
CA ASP A 39 7.69 -9.11 13.87
C ASP A 39 6.84 -8.09 14.64
N ALA A 40 6.87 -6.82 14.21
CA ALA A 40 6.13 -5.73 14.85
C ALA A 40 4.62 -5.73 14.52
N CYS A 41 4.19 -6.46 13.48
CA CYS A 41 2.83 -6.42 12.96
C CYS A 41 2.27 -7.79 12.58
N ALA A 42 2.75 -8.86 13.20
CA ALA A 42 2.26 -10.21 12.93
C ALA A 42 0.75 -10.35 13.17
N ASP A 43 0.18 -9.59 14.10
CA ASP A 43 -1.24 -9.56 14.43
C ASP A 43 -2.14 -8.93 13.35
N ILE A 44 -1.56 -8.24 12.38
CA ILE A 44 -2.27 -7.74 11.18
C ILE A 44 -2.63 -8.88 10.22
N PHE A 45 -1.92 -10.02 10.33
CA PHE A 45 -2.18 -11.18 9.48
C PHE A 45 -3.16 -12.16 10.14
N PRO A 46 -3.98 -12.88 9.33
CA PRO A 46 -4.88 -13.90 9.88
C PRO A 46 -4.08 -14.94 10.67
N ALA A 47 -4.61 -15.34 11.82
CA ALA A 47 -3.96 -16.27 12.77
C ALA A 47 -2.53 -15.85 13.16
N SER A 48 -2.21 -14.54 13.10
CA SER A 48 -0.86 -13.98 13.33
C SER A 48 0.24 -14.69 12.51
N THR A 49 -0.11 -15.12 11.30
CA THR A 49 0.80 -15.84 10.40
C THR A 49 1.16 -14.95 9.20
N PRO A 50 2.30 -14.24 9.25
CA PRO A 50 2.73 -13.36 8.17
C PRO A 50 2.99 -14.10 6.86
N ILE A 51 2.86 -13.35 5.74
CA ILE A 51 3.29 -13.83 4.43
C ILE A 51 4.80 -14.10 4.46
N ASN A 52 5.20 -15.29 4.02
CA ASN A 52 6.61 -15.62 3.87
C ASN A 52 7.17 -14.92 2.62
N THR A 53 7.96 -13.85 2.82
CA THR A 53 8.58 -13.10 1.72
C THR A 53 9.54 -13.94 0.87
N ALA A 54 10.07 -15.04 1.39
CA ALA A 54 10.92 -15.96 0.63
C ALA A 54 10.17 -16.70 -0.50
N THR A 55 8.84 -16.70 -0.49
CA THR A 55 8.01 -17.25 -1.59
C THR A 55 7.90 -16.29 -2.79
N VAL A 56 8.26 -15.02 -2.60
CA VAL A 56 8.32 -14.03 -3.68
C VAL A 56 9.61 -14.24 -4.47
N PRO A 57 9.58 -14.20 -5.81
CA PRO A 57 10.80 -14.34 -6.60
C PRO A 57 11.92 -13.38 -6.15
N ALA A 58 13.14 -13.90 -5.95
CA ALA A 58 14.28 -13.11 -5.49
C ALA A 58 14.60 -11.91 -6.40
N SER A 59 14.28 -12.02 -7.71
CA SER A 59 14.39 -10.92 -8.68
C SER A 59 13.55 -9.70 -8.32
N MET A 60 12.48 -9.85 -7.55
CA MET A 60 11.66 -8.74 -7.04
C MET A 60 12.29 -8.04 -5.85
N LYS A 61 13.36 -8.59 -5.25
CA LYS A 61 14.01 -8.04 -4.05
C LYS A 61 13.00 -7.67 -2.95
N PRO A 62 12.24 -8.65 -2.44
CA PRO A 62 11.14 -8.39 -1.52
C PRO A 62 11.64 -7.93 -0.16
N LEU A 63 10.90 -7.00 0.46
CA LEU A 63 11.11 -6.52 1.82
C LEU A 63 9.78 -6.55 2.58
N ALA A 64 9.87 -6.83 3.88
CA ALA A 64 8.74 -6.77 4.80
C ALA A 64 8.71 -5.41 5.51
N LEU A 65 7.58 -4.71 5.48
CA LEU A 65 7.40 -3.44 6.17
C LEU A 65 6.17 -3.50 7.08
N CYS A 66 6.34 -3.08 8.33
CA CYS A 66 5.25 -2.91 9.28
C CYS A 66 4.85 -1.45 9.42
N SER A 67 3.56 -1.21 9.58
CA SER A 67 2.97 0.05 10.03
C SER A 67 1.91 -0.27 11.10
N ASP A 68 1.42 0.72 11.85
CA ASP A 68 0.48 0.50 12.94
C ASP A 68 -0.83 -0.18 12.51
N HIS A 69 -1.24 0.03 11.25
CA HIS A 69 -2.53 -0.43 10.75
C HIS A 69 -2.43 -1.42 9.57
N PHE A 70 -1.29 -1.49 8.90
CA PHE A 70 -1.11 -2.37 7.74
C PHE A 70 0.32 -2.88 7.64
N ALA A 71 0.48 -4.00 6.94
CA ALA A 71 1.76 -4.63 6.63
C ALA A 71 1.96 -4.68 5.11
N VAL A 72 3.20 -4.56 4.64
CA VAL A 72 3.52 -4.52 3.21
C VAL A 72 4.59 -5.54 2.85
N VAL A 73 4.31 -6.39 1.87
CA VAL A 73 5.36 -7.05 1.08
C VAL A 73 5.74 -6.10 -0.04
N TYR A 74 6.88 -5.46 0.07
CA TYR A 74 7.36 -4.45 -0.86
C TYR A 74 8.36 -5.04 -1.84
N SER A 75 8.41 -4.53 -3.07
CA SER A 75 9.42 -4.88 -4.07
C SER A 75 10.30 -3.69 -4.40
N GLN A 76 11.61 -3.84 -4.19
CA GLN A 76 12.59 -2.84 -4.63
C GLN A 76 12.76 -2.82 -6.16
N THR A 77 12.37 -3.87 -6.86
CA THR A 77 12.46 -3.96 -8.32
C THR A 77 11.33 -3.18 -8.97
N SER A 78 10.08 -3.44 -8.58
CA SER A 78 8.93 -2.68 -9.09
C SER A 78 8.78 -1.31 -8.45
N LYS A 79 9.39 -1.09 -7.28
CA LYS A 79 9.25 0.09 -6.42
C LYS A 79 7.80 0.38 -6.01
N THR A 80 7.06 -0.73 -5.80
CA THR A 80 5.66 -0.73 -5.37
C THR A 80 5.45 -1.81 -4.31
N PRO A 81 4.39 -1.72 -3.50
CA PRO A 81 3.93 -2.88 -2.76
C PRO A 81 3.53 -4.00 -3.74
N LEU A 82 3.78 -5.25 -3.36
CA LEU A 82 3.26 -6.44 -4.04
C LEU A 82 1.96 -6.90 -3.38
N VAL A 83 1.92 -6.82 -2.05
CA VAL A 83 0.74 -7.10 -1.24
C VAL A 83 0.77 -6.17 -0.03
N VAL A 84 -0.34 -5.52 0.23
CA VAL A 84 -0.61 -4.81 1.48
C VAL A 84 -1.70 -5.56 2.21
N VAL A 85 -1.49 -5.83 3.49
CA VAL A 85 -2.44 -6.53 4.36
C VAL A 85 -2.92 -5.58 5.44
N GLU A 86 -4.21 -5.55 5.68
CA GLU A 86 -4.84 -4.81 6.78
C GLU A 86 -5.86 -5.69 7.50
N ARG A 87 -6.00 -5.48 8.82
CA ARG A 87 -7.00 -6.13 9.65
C ARG A 87 -8.07 -5.09 9.99
N LEU A 88 -9.29 -5.30 9.52
CA LEU A 88 -10.42 -4.40 9.71
C LEU A 88 -11.45 -4.99 10.66
N ASN A 89 -12.02 -4.16 11.51
CA ASN A 89 -13.18 -4.47 12.33
C ASN A 89 -13.99 -3.22 12.66
N ALA A 90 -15.17 -3.41 13.22
CA ALA A 90 -16.07 -2.31 13.55
C ALA A 90 -15.44 -1.26 14.47
N ARG A 91 -14.62 -1.66 15.46
CA ARG A 91 -13.96 -0.75 16.40
C ARG A 91 -12.98 0.19 15.68
N GLN A 92 -12.08 -0.36 14.89
CA GLN A 92 -11.08 0.42 14.15
C GLN A 92 -11.73 1.34 13.11
N LEU A 93 -12.68 0.83 12.33
CA LEU A 93 -13.36 1.61 11.31
C LEU A 93 -14.27 2.70 11.88
N ASN A 94 -14.80 2.53 13.10
CA ASN A 94 -15.52 3.60 13.79
C ASN A 94 -14.57 4.69 14.31
N ALA A 95 -13.36 4.33 14.76
CA ALA A 95 -12.32 5.29 15.12
C ALA A 95 -11.88 6.11 13.89
N ALA A 96 -11.68 5.46 12.75
CA ALA A 96 -11.26 6.10 11.50
C ALA A 96 -12.23 7.19 10.98
N LYS A 97 -13.50 7.18 11.36
CA LYS A 97 -14.49 8.16 10.88
C LYS A 97 -14.21 9.61 11.27
N GLY A 98 -13.42 9.83 12.32
CA GLY A 98 -13.09 11.17 12.81
C GLY A 98 -11.74 11.70 12.33
N GLU A 99 -10.96 10.88 11.65
CA GLU A 99 -9.60 11.22 11.28
C GLU A 99 -9.54 12.14 10.06
N GLU A 100 -8.80 13.24 10.18
CA GLU A 100 -8.57 14.18 9.10
C GLU A 100 -7.51 13.68 8.13
N ARG A 101 -7.83 13.70 6.84
CA ARG A 101 -6.91 13.26 5.78
C ARG A 101 -5.80 14.28 5.58
N THR A 102 -4.54 13.87 5.77
CA THR A 102 -3.37 14.76 5.70
C THR A 102 -2.91 15.11 4.29
N ASN A 103 -3.06 14.21 3.32
CA ASN A 103 -2.54 14.32 1.93
C ASN A 103 -1.02 14.54 1.81
N HIS A 104 -0.25 14.27 2.86
CA HIS A 104 1.20 14.46 2.89
C HIS A 104 1.91 13.18 2.47
N PHE A 105 2.05 12.99 1.16
CA PHE A 105 2.79 11.86 0.59
C PHE A 105 4.29 12.01 0.79
N TYR A 106 4.99 10.90 1.03
CA TYR A 106 6.45 10.88 1.21
C TYR A 106 7.05 9.56 0.74
N ALA A 107 8.33 9.62 0.30
CA ALA A 107 9.13 8.43 0.04
C ALA A 107 9.42 7.71 1.35
N ASP A 108 9.16 6.39 1.43
CA ASP A 108 9.33 5.64 2.67
C ASP A 108 10.80 5.67 3.13
N PRO A 109 11.11 6.25 4.30
CA PRO A 109 12.48 6.42 4.74
C PRO A 109 13.16 5.11 5.15
N ARG A 110 12.41 4.03 5.37
CA ARG A 110 12.91 2.70 5.69
C ARG A 110 13.54 2.00 4.49
N LEU A 111 13.22 2.46 3.29
CA LEU A 111 13.67 1.88 2.03
C LEU A 111 14.91 2.62 1.50
N PRO A 112 15.88 1.90 0.91
CA PRO A 112 17.05 2.53 0.32
C PRO A 112 16.68 3.37 -0.91
N LYS A 113 17.38 4.49 -1.11
CA LYS A 113 17.31 5.25 -2.36
C LYS A 113 17.63 4.33 -3.54
N GLY A 114 16.93 4.49 -4.66
CA GLY A 114 17.05 3.61 -5.84
C GLY A 114 16.26 2.30 -5.74
N GLY A 115 15.88 1.87 -4.53
CA GLY A 115 14.98 0.73 -4.30
C GLY A 115 13.55 1.14 -3.95
N ARG A 116 13.21 2.43 -4.04
CA ARG A 116 11.88 2.98 -3.70
C ARG A 116 11.40 3.99 -4.73
N ALA A 117 10.11 4.24 -4.73
CA ALA A 117 9.53 5.38 -5.46
C ALA A 117 9.84 6.70 -4.74
N GLU A 118 10.02 7.75 -5.50
CA GLU A 118 10.14 9.13 -5.04
C GLU A 118 8.92 9.96 -5.52
N LEU A 119 8.63 11.06 -4.87
CA LEU A 119 7.49 11.92 -5.26
C LEU A 119 7.61 12.42 -6.70
N SER A 120 8.82 12.67 -7.17
CA SER A 120 9.12 13.10 -8.54
C SER A 120 8.65 12.11 -9.60
N ASP A 121 8.61 10.81 -9.29
CA ASP A 121 8.18 9.79 -10.25
C ASP A 121 6.72 9.94 -10.69
N TYR A 122 5.90 10.59 -9.86
CA TYR A 122 4.48 10.82 -10.12
C TYR A 122 4.19 12.18 -10.76
N HIS A 123 5.20 13.04 -10.93
CA HIS A 123 5.02 14.38 -11.48
C HIS A 123 5.15 14.38 -13.01
N GLY A 124 4.26 15.11 -13.70
CA GLY A 124 4.36 15.33 -15.14
C GLY A 124 4.14 14.10 -16.02
N GLN A 125 3.64 13.01 -15.47
CA GLN A 125 3.39 11.77 -16.24
C GLN A 125 2.25 11.96 -17.25
N GLN A 126 2.40 11.34 -18.43
CA GLN A 126 1.36 11.31 -19.45
C GLN A 126 1.16 9.84 -19.91
N PRO A 127 -0.03 9.26 -19.68
CA PRO A 127 -1.17 9.84 -18.95
C PRO A 127 -0.86 10.07 -17.46
N ALA A 128 -1.56 11.00 -16.83
CA ALA A 128 -1.41 11.29 -15.41
C ALA A 128 -1.82 10.05 -14.59
N MET A 129 -1.03 9.72 -13.57
CA MET A 129 -1.30 8.64 -12.63
C MET A 129 -1.49 9.19 -11.22
N ASP A 130 -2.50 8.68 -10.52
CA ASP A 130 -2.68 8.93 -9.10
C ASP A 130 -1.70 8.08 -8.27
N ARG A 131 -1.40 8.53 -7.06
CA ARG A 131 -0.81 7.70 -6.01
C ARG A 131 -1.94 6.91 -5.36
N GLY A 132 -2.19 5.71 -5.91
CA GLY A 132 -3.28 4.84 -5.48
C GLY A 132 -2.93 4.09 -4.21
N HIS A 133 -3.67 4.34 -3.12
CA HIS A 133 -3.50 3.64 -1.85
C HIS A 133 -3.84 2.16 -1.99
N GLN A 134 -3.05 1.31 -1.36
CA GLN A 134 -3.38 -0.12 -1.22
C GLN A 134 -4.08 -0.39 0.12
N SER A 135 -3.58 0.15 1.24
CA SER A 135 -4.35 0.35 2.48
C SER A 135 -4.92 1.77 2.44
N PRO A 136 -6.25 1.94 2.36
CA PRO A 136 -6.88 3.24 2.20
C PRO A 136 -6.69 4.14 3.42
N ALA A 137 -6.45 5.44 3.20
CA ALA A 137 -6.39 6.42 4.28
C ALA A 137 -7.68 6.45 5.13
N ALA A 138 -8.83 6.16 4.52
CA ALA A 138 -10.12 6.12 5.21
C ALA A 138 -10.28 4.94 6.20
N ASP A 139 -9.33 4.01 6.24
CA ASP A 139 -9.32 2.86 7.15
C ASP A 139 -8.38 3.09 8.35
N ALA A 140 -7.57 4.17 8.32
CA ALA A 140 -6.62 4.53 9.38
C ALA A 140 -7.34 4.97 10.67
N PRO A 141 -7.15 4.27 11.80
CA PRO A 141 -7.92 4.51 13.03
C PRO A 141 -7.46 5.72 13.86
N ASP A 142 -6.30 6.30 13.54
CA ASP A 142 -5.72 7.44 14.24
C ASP A 142 -4.78 8.24 13.33
N ALA A 143 -4.33 9.40 13.82
CA ALA A 143 -3.50 10.34 13.06
C ALA A 143 -2.13 9.75 12.65
N LYS A 144 -1.54 8.86 13.46
CA LYS A 144 -0.25 8.21 13.13
C LYS A 144 -0.44 7.20 11.99
N ALA A 145 -1.41 6.32 12.11
CA ALA A 145 -1.77 5.36 11.06
C ALA A 145 -2.18 6.09 9.76
N MET A 146 -2.94 7.21 9.88
CA MET A 146 -3.26 8.09 8.76
C MET A 146 -1.98 8.60 8.08
N ALA A 147 -1.02 9.16 8.83
CA ALA A 147 0.24 9.65 8.27
C ALA A 147 1.06 8.53 7.62
N GLN A 148 1.15 7.35 8.25
CA GLN A 148 1.84 6.18 7.69
C GLN A 148 1.22 5.71 6.38
N SER A 149 -0.12 5.83 6.21
CA SER A 149 -0.80 5.41 4.99
C SER A 149 -0.35 6.17 3.75
N PHE A 150 0.24 7.38 3.90
CA PHE A 150 0.74 8.22 2.81
C PHE A 150 2.18 7.92 2.36
N ALA A 151 2.84 6.91 2.94
CA ALA A 151 4.13 6.41 2.44
C ALA A 151 4.00 5.86 1.01
N LEU A 152 4.93 6.20 0.12
CA LEU A 152 4.92 5.67 -1.26
C LEU A 152 5.10 4.14 -1.30
N SER A 153 5.55 3.51 -0.22
CA SER A 153 5.55 2.06 -0.07
C SER A 153 4.15 1.42 -0.01
N ASN A 154 3.11 2.23 0.23
CA ASN A 154 1.70 1.85 0.20
C ASN A 154 1.00 2.24 -1.11
N MET A 155 1.73 2.76 -2.11
CA MET A 155 1.17 3.35 -3.33
C MET A 155 1.53 2.56 -4.57
N VAL A 156 0.61 2.58 -5.53
CA VAL A 156 0.88 2.19 -6.92
C VAL A 156 0.47 3.32 -7.86
N PRO A 157 1.11 3.44 -9.05
CA PRO A 157 0.59 4.29 -10.11
C PRO A 157 -0.77 3.76 -10.55
N GLN A 158 -1.83 4.54 -10.33
CA GLN A 158 -3.20 4.13 -10.59
C GLN A 158 -3.92 5.10 -11.53
N ASP A 159 -4.69 4.58 -12.47
CA ASP A 159 -5.57 5.38 -13.31
C ASP A 159 -6.51 6.25 -12.45
N PRO A 160 -6.62 7.57 -12.71
CA PRO A 160 -7.41 8.47 -11.88
C PRO A 160 -8.90 8.13 -11.81
N THR A 161 -9.49 7.66 -12.92
CA THR A 161 -10.91 7.26 -12.95
C THR A 161 -11.10 5.98 -12.16
N ASN A 162 -10.20 5.00 -12.33
CA ASN A 162 -10.19 3.79 -11.53
C ASN A 162 -10.09 4.14 -10.05
N ASN A 163 -9.05 4.86 -9.64
CA ASN A 163 -8.77 5.20 -8.25
C ASN A 163 -9.94 5.96 -7.58
N ARG A 164 -10.37 7.06 -8.19
CA ARG A 164 -11.29 8.02 -7.54
C ARG A 164 -12.76 7.61 -7.57
N LYS A 165 -13.18 6.76 -8.54
CA LYS A 165 -14.59 6.41 -8.72
C LYS A 165 -14.86 4.92 -8.52
N ILE A 166 -14.01 4.06 -9.08
CA ILE A 166 -14.30 2.62 -9.17
C ILE A 166 -13.72 1.90 -7.95
N TRP A 167 -12.42 2.07 -7.71
CA TRP A 167 -11.72 1.42 -6.62
C TRP A 167 -12.20 1.94 -5.25
N SER A 168 -12.40 3.25 -5.12
CA SER A 168 -12.96 3.87 -3.91
C SER A 168 -14.32 3.29 -3.52
N LYS A 169 -15.14 2.88 -4.50
CA LYS A 169 -16.41 2.20 -4.22
C LYS A 169 -16.20 0.78 -3.69
N VAL A 170 -15.25 0.01 -4.26
CA VAL A 170 -14.88 -1.32 -3.75
C VAL A 170 -14.41 -1.21 -2.30
N GLU A 171 -13.54 -0.24 -1.99
CA GLU A 171 -13.07 0.03 -0.63
C GLU A 171 -14.21 0.36 0.32
N ALA A 172 -15.13 1.25 -0.10
CA ALA A 172 -16.30 1.61 0.71
C ALA A 172 -17.22 0.41 0.98
N ASP A 173 -17.40 -0.48 0.01
CA ASP A 173 -18.23 -1.68 0.17
C ASP A 173 -17.55 -2.70 1.12
N VAL A 174 -16.23 -2.86 1.05
CA VAL A 174 -15.44 -3.68 1.99
C VAL A 174 -15.54 -3.12 3.41
N ARG A 175 -15.37 -1.79 3.62
CA ARG A 175 -15.57 -1.15 4.93
C ARG A 175 -16.96 -1.40 5.51
N LYS A 176 -18.01 -1.23 4.69
CA LYS A 176 -19.40 -1.50 5.11
C LYS A 176 -19.59 -2.95 5.53
N PHE A 177 -18.95 -3.88 4.83
CA PHE A 177 -18.95 -5.28 5.21
C PHE A 177 -18.23 -5.48 6.56
N ALA A 178 -17.00 -5.00 6.71
CA ALA A 178 -16.18 -5.18 7.90
C ALA A 178 -16.82 -4.59 9.17
N VAL A 179 -17.54 -3.47 9.06
CA VAL A 179 -18.32 -2.90 10.19
C VAL A 179 -19.45 -3.84 10.66
N ARG A 180 -19.99 -4.67 9.77
CA ARG A 180 -21.10 -5.60 10.10
C ARG A 180 -20.64 -7.03 10.37
N ALA A 181 -19.37 -7.33 10.11
CA ALA A 181 -18.80 -8.64 10.36
C ALA A 181 -18.74 -8.96 11.85
N GLY A 182 -18.89 -10.24 12.18
CA GLY A 182 -18.87 -10.73 13.57
C GLY A 182 -17.48 -10.80 14.20
N GLY A 183 -16.43 -10.37 13.48
CA GLY A 183 -15.03 -10.44 13.93
C GLY A 183 -14.11 -9.68 12.98
N ASP A 184 -12.84 -10.04 13.00
CA ASP A 184 -11.84 -9.43 12.14
C ASP A 184 -12.00 -9.87 10.67
N VAL A 185 -11.87 -8.89 9.79
CA VAL A 185 -11.83 -9.05 8.33
C VAL A 185 -10.44 -8.67 7.86
N TYR A 186 -9.78 -9.59 7.19
CA TYR A 186 -8.45 -9.36 6.63
C TYR A 186 -8.55 -9.01 5.16
N VAL A 187 -7.87 -7.93 4.75
CA VAL A 187 -7.91 -7.43 3.39
C VAL A 187 -6.50 -7.44 2.82
N PHE A 188 -6.33 -8.12 1.69
CA PHE A 188 -5.07 -8.18 0.94
C PHE A 188 -5.27 -7.41 -0.36
N THR A 189 -4.51 -6.34 -0.54
CA THR A 189 -4.60 -5.49 -1.72
C THR A 189 -3.26 -5.45 -2.43
N GLY A 190 -3.27 -5.49 -3.76
CA GLY A 190 -2.01 -5.38 -4.49
C GLY A 190 -2.16 -5.26 -6.00
N PRO A 191 -1.04 -4.95 -6.66
CA PRO A 191 -0.94 -4.89 -8.11
C PRO A 191 -0.78 -6.27 -8.75
N LEU A 192 -1.20 -6.37 -10.01
CA LEU A 192 -0.83 -7.44 -10.91
C LEU A 192 -0.15 -6.81 -12.13
N PHE A 193 1.00 -7.36 -12.51
CA PHE A 193 1.81 -6.88 -13.62
C PHE A 193 1.79 -7.93 -14.74
N ASP A 194 1.03 -7.68 -15.78
CA ASP A 194 1.08 -8.52 -16.97
C ASP A 194 2.33 -8.18 -17.81
N PRO A 195 2.81 -9.08 -18.67
CA PRO A 195 3.93 -8.80 -19.55
C PRO A 195 3.73 -7.53 -20.38
N GLY A 196 4.75 -6.67 -20.46
CA GLY A 196 4.67 -5.41 -21.19
C GLY A 196 4.05 -4.25 -20.41
N HIS A 197 3.90 -4.36 -19.06
CA HIS A 197 3.51 -3.23 -18.23
C HIS A 197 4.45 -2.04 -18.42
N SER A 198 3.92 -0.82 -18.31
CA SER A 198 4.68 0.42 -18.38
C SER A 198 5.31 0.79 -17.03
N THR A 199 6.14 1.82 -17.05
CA THR A 199 6.74 2.41 -15.85
C THR A 199 6.54 3.93 -15.86
N ILE A 200 6.65 4.58 -14.68
CA ILE A 200 6.65 6.04 -14.55
C ILE A 200 7.92 6.51 -13.84
N GLY A 201 8.26 7.77 -14.11
CA GLY A 201 9.35 8.49 -13.46
C GLY A 201 10.74 7.96 -13.76
N ASP A 202 11.75 8.69 -13.29
CA ASP A 202 13.16 8.36 -13.50
C ASP A 202 13.57 7.04 -12.80
N ASN A 203 12.88 6.70 -11.71
CA ASN A 203 13.08 5.46 -11.00
C ASN A 203 12.38 4.26 -11.64
N GLN A 204 11.61 4.45 -12.72
CA GLN A 204 10.89 3.38 -13.42
C GLN A 204 9.96 2.58 -12.49
N VAL A 205 9.11 3.27 -11.74
CA VAL A 205 8.09 2.65 -10.90
C VAL A 205 7.08 1.91 -11.77
N TRP A 206 6.86 0.62 -11.52
CA TRP A 206 6.00 -0.21 -12.36
C TRP A 206 4.53 0.22 -12.25
N VAL A 207 3.87 0.32 -13.40
CA VAL A 207 2.43 0.60 -13.49
C VAL A 207 1.68 -0.72 -13.55
N PRO A 208 0.81 -1.02 -12.57
CA PRO A 208 0.01 -2.25 -12.62
C PRO A 208 -0.94 -2.25 -13.80
N THR A 209 -1.10 -3.40 -14.44
CA THR A 209 -2.14 -3.61 -15.46
C THR A 209 -3.50 -3.88 -14.83
N ARG A 210 -3.50 -4.51 -13.65
CA ARG A 210 -4.68 -4.84 -12.85
C ARG A 210 -4.38 -4.65 -11.37
N LEU A 211 -5.44 -4.48 -10.58
CA LEU A 211 -5.38 -4.45 -9.12
C LEU A 211 -6.26 -5.57 -8.57
N PHE A 212 -5.86 -6.15 -7.45
CA PHE A 212 -6.70 -7.07 -6.69
C PHE A 212 -6.99 -6.57 -5.28
N LYS A 213 -8.14 -6.96 -4.76
CA LYS A 213 -8.50 -6.82 -3.35
C LYS A 213 -9.17 -8.12 -2.91
N LEU A 214 -8.43 -8.94 -2.15
CA LEU A 214 -8.90 -10.18 -1.54
C LEU A 214 -9.37 -9.88 -0.12
N VAL A 215 -10.57 -10.29 0.22
CA VAL A 215 -11.18 -10.13 1.54
C VAL A 215 -11.36 -11.50 2.16
N TYR A 216 -10.95 -11.65 3.43
CA TYR A 216 -11.15 -12.85 4.24
C TYR A 216 -11.85 -12.50 5.54
N ASP A 217 -13.06 -12.99 5.73
CA ASP A 217 -13.80 -12.91 6.98
C ASP A 217 -13.45 -14.12 7.85
N ALA A 218 -12.66 -13.89 8.88
CA ALA A 218 -12.19 -14.96 9.75
C ALA A 218 -13.32 -15.61 10.58
N SER A 219 -14.38 -14.85 10.88
CA SER A 219 -15.52 -15.35 11.68
C SER A 219 -16.37 -16.36 10.92
N SER A 220 -16.57 -16.16 9.64
CA SER A 220 -17.34 -17.04 8.75
C SER A 220 -16.46 -17.93 7.87
N GLN A 221 -15.11 -17.72 7.90
CA GLN A 221 -14.14 -18.41 7.06
C GLN A 221 -14.42 -18.24 5.56
N ARG A 222 -15.02 -17.12 5.15
CA ARG A 222 -15.37 -16.82 3.76
C ARG A 222 -14.33 -15.89 3.15
N ALA A 223 -13.99 -16.15 1.89
CA ALA A 223 -13.10 -15.30 1.13
C ALA A 223 -13.65 -15.01 -0.26
N TRP A 224 -13.39 -13.80 -0.73
CA TRP A 224 -13.72 -13.34 -2.09
C TRP A 224 -12.74 -12.28 -2.55
N ALA A 225 -12.62 -12.10 -3.85
CA ALA A 225 -11.70 -11.12 -4.42
C ALA A 225 -12.32 -10.32 -5.55
N TYR A 226 -11.93 -9.05 -5.62
CA TYR A 226 -12.08 -8.21 -6.79
C TYR A 226 -10.76 -8.21 -7.56
N VAL A 227 -10.81 -8.37 -8.88
CA VAL A 227 -9.67 -8.17 -9.77
C VAL A 227 -10.14 -7.27 -10.90
N LEU A 228 -9.60 -6.06 -10.97
CA LEU A 228 -10.05 -5.03 -11.91
C LEU A 228 -8.87 -4.50 -12.74
N PRO A 229 -9.07 -4.15 -14.02
CA PRO A 229 -8.10 -3.39 -14.80
C PRO A 229 -7.74 -2.07 -14.11
N ASN A 230 -6.48 -1.67 -14.20
CA ASN A 230 -6.02 -0.34 -13.78
C ASN A 230 -6.37 0.70 -14.84
N ALA A 231 -7.66 0.86 -15.11
CA ALA A 231 -8.25 1.74 -16.13
C ALA A 231 -9.70 2.03 -15.77
N GLU A 232 -10.34 2.91 -16.52
CA GLU A 232 -11.79 3.06 -16.44
C GLU A 232 -12.48 1.73 -16.77
N THR A 233 -13.30 1.24 -15.86
CA THR A 233 -13.97 -0.05 -15.96
C THR A 233 -15.26 -0.06 -15.16
N ARG A 234 -15.99 -1.16 -15.18
CA ARG A 234 -17.14 -1.41 -14.30
C ARG A 234 -16.75 -2.40 -13.22
N ILE A 235 -17.27 -2.18 -12.01
CA ILE A 235 -17.09 -3.14 -10.92
C ILE A 235 -17.81 -4.44 -11.32
N GLN A 236 -17.05 -5.52 -11.40
CA GLN A 236 -17.57 -6.85 -11.63
C GLN A 236 -17.93 -7.49 -10.27
N LYS A 237 -18.77 -8.53 -10.32
CA LYS A 237 -19.03 -9.35 -9.13
C LYS A 237 -17.70 -9.92 -8.63
N PRO A 238 -17.49 -9.96 -7.31
CA PRO A 238 -16.30 -10.58 -6.77
C PRO A 238 -16.28 -12.08 -7.10
N MET A 239 -15.07 -12.60 -7.28
CA MET A 239 -14.84 -14.04 -7.49
C MET A 239 -14.55 -14.73 -6.15
N ASP A 240 -14.75 -16.04 -6.10
CA ASP A 240 -14.33 -16.86 -4.96
C ASP A 240 -12.80 -17.00 -4.89
N TYR A 241 -12.29 -17.50 -3.75
CA TYR A 241 -10.86 -17.62 -3.52
C TYR A 241 -10.17 -18.59 -4.48
N ASP A 242 -10.79 -19.72 -4.83
CA ASP A 242 -10.20 -20.70 -5.75
C ASP A 242 -10.05 -20.12 -7.15
N THR A 243 -11.05 -19.38 -7.60
CA THR A 243 -11.00 -18.63 -8.87
C THR A 243 -9.92 -17.56 -8.85
N PHE A 244 -9.77 -16.83 -7.72
CA PHE A 244 -8.70 -15.85 -7.53
C PHE A 244 -7.32 -16.51 -7.63
N VAL A 245 -7.08 -17.61 -6.87
CA VAL A 245 -5.82 -18.35 -6.92
C VAL A 245 -5.53 -18.87 -8.33
N LYS A 246 -6.54 -19.44 -8.99
CA LYS A 246 -6.38 -19.98 -10.36
C LYS A 246 -6.04 -18.88 -11.38
N SER A 247 -6.60 -17.68 -11.23
CA SER A 247 -6.41 -16.57 -12.18
C SER A 247 -5.15 -15.76 -11.93
N THR A 248 -4.63 -15.74 -10.69
CA THR A 248 -3.49 -14.90 -10.30
C THR A 248 -2.25 -15.68 -9.87
N GLY A 249 -2.39 -16.95 -9.47
CA GLY A 249 -1.34 -17.75 -8.84
C GLY A 249 -1.09 -17.42 -7.36
N LEU A 250 -1.80 -16.43 -6.79
CA LEU A 250 -1.52 -15.90 -5.44
C LEU A 250 -2.28 -16.71 -4.36
N LYS A 251 -1.55 -17.49 -3.56
CA LYS A 251 -2.10 -18.26 -2.42
C LYS A 251 -1.93 -17.50 -1.10
N LEU A 252 -2.56 -16.32 -0.98
CA LEU A 252 -2.34 -15.39 0.13
C LEU A 252 -2.89 -15.86 1.49
N LEU A 253 -3.85 -16.79 1.50
CA LEU A 253 -4.44 -17.33 2.73
C LEU A 253 -3.72 -18.59 3.24
N GLY A 254 -2.72 -19.10 2.52
CA GLY A 254 -1.97 -20.29 2.93
C GLY A 254 -2.89 -21.49 3.21
N ASN A 255 -2.82 -22.02 4.43
CA ASN A 255 -3.63 -23.16 4.89
C ASN A 255 -4.85 -22.74 5.73
N LEU A 256 -5.22 -21.46 5.72
CA LEU A 256 -6.41 -20.99 6.44
C LEU A 256 -7.67 -21.68 5.87
N PRO A 257 -8.62 -22.03 6.72
CA PRO A 257 -9.88 -22.60 6.25
C PRO A 257 -10.64 -21.57 5.45
N VAL A 258 -11.04 -21.92 4.22
CA VAL A 258 -11.93 -21.12 3.38
C VAL A 258 -13.17 -21.95 3.08
N SER A 259 -14.32 -21.51 3.60
CA SER A 259 -15.61 -22.15 3.38
C SER A 259 -16.53 -21.21 2.56
N GLY A 260 -17.16 -21.75 1.52
CA GLY A 260 -18.19 -21.08 0.75
C GLY A 260 -17.68 -20.18 -0.38
N SER A 261 -18.47 -20.17 -1.46
CA SER A 261 -18.33 -19.23 -2.56
C SER A 261 -19.09 -17.94 -2.27
N VAL A 262 -18.65 -16.83 -2.87
CA VAL A 262 -19.37 -15.56 -2.82
C VAL A 262 -20.70 -15.71 -3.58
N GLY A 263 -21.79 -15.41 -2.89
CA GLY A 263 -23.06 -15.14 -3.55
C GLY A 263 -23.98 -16.34 -3.78
N ARG A 264 -24.39 -17.02 -2.70
CA ARG A 264 -25.76 -17.54 -2.59
C ARG A 264 -26.36 -16.94 -1.32
N SER A 265 -26.97 -15.78 -1.47
CA SER A 265 -28.04 -15.31 -0.56
C SER A 265 -29.35 -15.71 -1.18
#